data_e90c3d87e838268635a92c896219667c
#
_entry.id   e90c3d87e838268635a92c896219667c
#
_cell.length_a   1.000
_cell.length_b   1.000
_cell.length_c   1.000
_cell.angle_alpha   90.00
_cell.angle_beta   90.00
_cell.angle_gamma   90.00
#
_symmetry.space_group_name_H-M   'P 1'
#
loop_
_entity.id
_entity.type
_entity.pdbx_description
1 polymer ?
#
loop_
_entity_poly.entity_id
_entity_poly.type
_entity_poly.pdbx_seq_one_letter_code
_entity_poly.pdbx_strand_id
1 'polypeptide(L)'
;MTKKPTPRPRPTMAGALPPASAPDGTPPALAPTPSGYAQWLGELKDQIRTAQLRASLAVNRELVCLYWQIGRDILVRQTREGWGARVIDRLAHDLQTAFPEMKGFSSRNLSYMRSFAEAWPDAEIVQQVAARLPWFHLCTLLDKLRTQDERAWYLAKAVEHGWSRSVLTMQIETRALERSGRAMTNFEASLPPLQSDLA
;
A
#
# COMPACT_ATOMS: atom_id res chain seq x y z
N MET A 1 79.70 -11.55 4.00
CA MET A 1 79.59 -11.78 2.53
C MET A 1 78.25 -12.37 2.22
N THR A 2 77.26 -11.54 1.94
CA THR A 2 75.93 -11.93 1.65
C THR A 2 75.62 -11.68 0.18
N LYS A 3 75.37 -12.74 -0.56
CA LYS A 3 75.13 -12.77 -2.00
C LYS A 3 73.71 -12.28 -2.34
N LYS A 4 73.67 -11.20 -3.12
CA LYS A 4 72.46 -10.59 -3.64
C LYS A 4 71.81 -11.50 -4.73
N PRO A 5 70.55 -11.81 -4.73
CA PRO A 5 69.96 -12.61 -5.79
C PRO A 5 69.61 -11.76 -7.04
N THR A 6 69.97 -12.35 -8.19
CA THR A 6 69.76 -11.82 -9.55
C THR A 6 68.24 -11.81 -9.93
N PRO A 7 67.74 -10.75 -10.58
CA PRO A 7 66.35 -10.73 -11.05
C PRO A 7 66.10 -11.61 -12.29
N ARG A 8 65.04 -12.39 -12.29
CA ARG A 8 64.59 -13.17 -13.41
C ARG A 8 63.96 -12.28 -14.51
N PRO A 9 64.18 -12.59 -15.79
CA PRO A 9 63.55 -11.85 -16.88
C PRO A 9 62.05 -12.14 -16.95
N ARG A 10 61.24 -11.08 -17.20
CA ARG A 10 59.80 -11.17 -17.51
C ARG A 10 59.60 -11.78 -18.90
N PRO A 11 58.63 -12.68 -19.09
CA PRO A 11 58.23 -13.09 -20.42
C PRO A 11 57.44 -11.97 -21.11
N THR A 12 57.91 -11.56 -22.27
CA THR A 12 57.23 -10.64 -23.19
C THR A 12 56.11 -11.42 -23.88
N MET A 13 54.88 -11.19 -23.46
CA MET A 13 53.70 -11.65 -24.20
C MET A 13 53.27 -10.53 -25.16
N ALA A 14 53.81 -10.52 -26.36
CA ALA A 14 53.26 -9.82 -27.48
C ALA A 14 52.16 -10.70 -28.10
N GLY A 15 50.95 -10.32 -27.87
CA GLY A 15 49.76 -10.89 -28.50
C GLY A 15 48.65 -9.85 -28.37
N ALA A 16 48.71 -8.83 -29.24
CA ALA A 16 47.58 -7.92 -29.41
C ALA A 16 46.41 -8.70 -30.00
N LEU A 17 45.39 -8.89 -29.16
CA LEU A 17 44.08 -9.31 -29.68
C LEU A 17 43.56 -8.22 -30.66
N PRO A 18 42.96 -8.60 -31.79
CA PRO A 18 42.31 -7.64 -32.64
C PRO A 18 41.14 -6.97 -31.91
N PRO A 19 40.87 -5.69 -32.17
CA PRO A 19 39.72 -5.04 -31.52
C PRO A 19 38.47 -5.82 -31.87
N ALA A 20 37.73 -6.23 -30.81
CA ALA A 20 36.40 -6.80 -30.95
C ALA A 20 35.53 -5.77 -31.67
N SER A 21 35.08 -6.09 -32.91
CA SER A 21 34.09 -5.32 -33.62
C SER A 21 32.88 -5.16 -32.68
N ALA A 22 32.55 -3.93 -32.34
CA ALA A 22 31.33 -3.63 -31.62
C ALA A 22 30.15 -4.22 -32.42
N PRO A 23 29.22 -4.95 -31.81
CA PRO A 23 28.04 -5.37 -32.52
C PRO A 23 27.28 -4.10 -32.95
N ASP A 24 27.08 -3.92 -34.23
CA ASP A 24 26.16 -2.92 -34.80
C ASP A 24 24.81 -3.12 -34.14
N GLY A 25 24.52 -2.32 -33.12
CA GLY A 25 23.31 -2.39 -32.30
C GLY A 25 22.10 -1.75 -33.00
N THR A 26 21.91 -2.03 -34.28
CA THR A 26 20.62 -1.78 -34.90
C THR A 26 19.66 -2.84 -34.40
N PRO A 27 18.63 -2.49 -33.61
CA PRO A 27 17.65 -3.47 -33.18
C PRO A 27 17.03 -4.14 -34.38
N PRO A 28 16.83 -5.47 -34.41
CA PRO A 28 16.26 -6.16 -35.55
C PRO A 28 14.93 -5.51 -35.90
N ALA A 29 14.75 -5.17 -37.18
CA ALA A 29 13.51 -4.59 -37.68
C ALA A 29 12.35 -5.50 -37.30
N LEU A 30 11.39 -4.95 -36.52
CA LEU A 30 10.21 -5.70 -36.11
C LEU A 30 9.46 -6.21 -37.33
N ALA A 31 9.05 -7.47 -37.29
CA ALA A 31 8.24 -8.05 -38.37
C ALA A 31 6.94 -7.25 -38.56
N PRO A 32 6.38 -7.16 -39.76
CA PRO A 32 5.12 -6.48 -40.02
C PRO A 32 4.02 -7.11 -39.14
N THR A 33 3.20 -6.26 -38.54
CA THR A 33 2.12 -6.71 -37.62
C THR A 33 1.05 -7.45 -38.42
N PRO A 34 0.69 -8.68 -38.02
CA PRO A 34 -0.41 -9.43 -38.67
C PRO A 34 -1.76 -8.71 -38.52
N SER A 35 -2.71 -9.02 -39.39
CA SER A 35 -4.10 -8.55 -39.24
C SER A 35 -4.68 -9.04 -37.92
N GLY A 36 -5.35 -8.15 -37.16
CA GLY A 36 -5.90 -8.48 -35.83
C GLY A 36 -4.92 -8.39 -34.66
N TYR A 37 -3.61 -8.22 -34.91
CA TYR A 37 -2.60 -8.12 -33.86
C TYR A 37 -2.89 -6.98 -32.86
N ALA A 38 -3.27 -5.81 -33.35
CA ALA A 38 -3.54 -4.65 -32.50
C ALA A 38 -4.69 -4.89 -31.52
N GLN A 39 -5.77 -5.55 -31.98
CA GLN A 39 -6.90 -5.91 -31.16
C GLN A 39 -6.48 -6.94 -30.10
N TRP A 40 -5.86 -8.03 -30.52
CA TRP A 40 -5.36 -9.07 -29.60
C TRP A 40 -4.37 -8.52 -28.57
N LEU A 41 -3.46 -7.64 -28.97
CA LEU A 41 -2.53 -6.97 -28.06
C LEU A 41 -3.26 -6.08 -27.05
N GLY A 42 -4.34 -5.40 -27.46
CA GLY A 42 -5.22 -4.64 -26.56
C GLY A 42 -5.84 -5.52 -25.51
N GLU A 43 -6.47 -6.62 -25.91
CA GLU A 43 -7.08 -7.60 -25.01
C GLU A 43 -6.06 -8.20 -24.03
N LEU A 44 -4.86 -8.55 -24.50
CA LEU A 44 -3.79 -9.08 -23.68
C LEU A 44 -3.30 -8.05 -22.64
N LYS A 45 -3.14 -6.79 -23.02
CA LYS A 45 -2.78 -5.70 -22.11
C LYS A 45 -3.82 -5.53 -21.00
N ASP A 46 -5.11 -5.62 -21.32
CA ASP A 46 -6.19 -5.48 -20.35
C ASP A 46 -6.26 -6.70 -19.43
N GLN A 47 -6.02 -7.90 -19.93
CA GLN A 47 -5.88 -9.10 -19.09
C GLN A 47 -4.71 -8.97 -18.10
N ILE A 48 -3.55 -8.51 -18.57
CA ILE A 48 -2.36 -8.31 -17.73
C ILE A 48 -2.65 -7.25 -16.65
N ARG A 49 -3.22 -6.09 -17.01
CA ARG A 49 -3.59 -5.03 -16.05
C ARG A 49 -4.57 -5.54 -15.00
N THR A 50 -5.58 -6.29 -15.42
CA THR A 50 -6.57 -6.87 -14.52
C THR A 50 -5.94 -7.87 -13.56
N ALA A 51 -5.04 -8.72 -14.05
CA ALA A 51 -4.32 -9.68 -13.21
C ALA A 51 -3.40 -8.98 -12.20
N GLN A 52 -2.67 -7.95 -12.63
CA GLN A 52 -1.82 -7.15 -11.75
C GLN A 52 -2.63 -6.45 -10.66
N LEU A 53 -3.78 -5.86 -11.00
CA LEU A 53 -4.66 -5.21 -10.04
C LEU A 53 -5.19 -6.21 -9.00
N ARG A 54 -5.67 -7.37 -9.44
CA ARG A 54 -6.14 -8.43 -8.53
C ARG A 54 -5.04 -8.91 -7.58
N ALA A 55 -3.83 -9.13 -8.09
CA ALA A 55 -2.69 -9.53 -7.28
C ALA A 55 -2.33 -8.46 -6.24
N SER A 56 -2.30 -7.19 -6.62
CA SER A 56 -2.04 -6.07 -5.71
C SER A 56 -3.08 -5.96 -4.60
N LEU A 57 -4.36 -6.11 -4.93
CA LEU A 57 -5.46 -6.09 -3.95
C LEU A 57 -5.38 -7.29 -2.99
N ALA A 58 -5.04 -8.48 -3.49
CA ALA A 58 -4.88 -9.66 -2.66
C ALA A 58 -3.73 -9.49 -1.66
N VAL A 59 -2.57 -9.00 -2.11
CA VAL A 59 -1.41 -8.72 -1.25
C VAL A 59 -1.77 -7.68 -0.18
N ASN A 60 -2.46 -6.58 -0.56
CA ASN A 60 -2.90 -5.58 0.40
C ASN A 60 -3.83 -6.16 1.46
N ARG A 61 -4.81 -6.98 1.04
CA ARG A 61 -5.76 -7.63 1.95
C ARG A 61 -5.03 -8.50 2.98
N GLU A 62 -4.14 -9.38 2.53
CA GLU A 62 -3.39 -10.26 3.42
C GLU A 62 -2.52 -9.46 4.41
N LEU A 63 -1.88 -8.40 3.93
CA LEU A 63 -1.05 -7.54 4.77
C LEU A 63 -1.87 -6.82 5.85
N VAL A 64 -3.02 -6.27 5.51
CA VAL A 64 -3.89 -5.56 6.47
C VAL A 64 -4.49 -6.53 7.49
N CYS A 65 -4.89 -7.73 7.06
CA CYS A 65 -5.35 -8.79 7.96
C CYS A 65 -4.25 -9.24 8.93
N LEU A 66 -3.02 -9.43 8.44
CA LEU A 66 -1.86 -9.75 9.27
C LEU A 66 -1.60 -8.64 10.31
N TYR A 67 -1.63 -7.38 9.90
CA TYR A 67 -1.44 -6.25 10.79
C TYR A 67 -2.52 -6.18 11.88
N TRP A 68 -3.75 -6.48 11.53
CA TRP A 68 -4.83 -6.58 12.50
C TRP A 68 -4.60 -7.72 13.50
N GLN A 69 -4.19 -8.91 13.06
CA GLN A 69 -3.88 -10.04 13.94
C GLN A 69 -2.76 -9.69 14.92
N ILE A 70 -1.66 -9.10 14.42
CA ILE A 70 -0.56 -8.63 15.28
C ILE A 70 -1.08 -7.62 16.31
N GLY A 71 -1.91 -6.67 15.89
CA GLY A 71 -2.53 -5.70 16.78
C GLY A 71 -3.39 -6.33 17.86
N ARG A 72 -4.20 -7.34 17.52
CA ARG A 72 -5.00 -8.15 18.46
C ARG A 72 -4.11 -8.88 19.46
N ASP A 73 -3.05 -9.50 18.99
CA ASP A 73 -2.11 -10.21 19.86
C ASP A 73 -1.43 -9.27 20.86
N ILE A 74 -1.05 -8.07 20.42
CA ILE A 74 -0.50 -7.03 21.29
C ILE A 74 -1.52 -6.63 22.36
N LEU A 75 -2.78 -6.36 22.00
CA LEU A 75 -3.85 -5.99 22.93
C LEU A 75 -4.08 -7.07 24.01
N VAL A 76 -4.18 -8.33 23.58
CA VAL A 76 -4.38 -9.47 24.51
C VAL A 76 -3.23 -9.57 25.51
N ARG A 77 -1.98 -9.43 25.04
CA ARG A 77 -0.81 -9.51 25.92
C ARG A 77 -0.68 -8.29 26.84
N GLN A 78 -1.03 -7.10 26.37
CA GLN A 78 -1.07 -5.91 27.21
C GLN A 78 -2.07 -6.08 28.36
N THR A 79 -3.24 -6.65 28.10
CA THR A 79 -4.26 -6.88 29.13
C THR A 79 -3.88 -7.99 30.10
N ARG A 80 -3.30 -9.10 29.60
CA ARG A 80 -2.99 -10.28 30.42
C ARG A 80 -1.67 -10.18 31.17
N GLU A 81 -0.65 -9.61 30.54
CA GLU A 81 0.74 -9.65 30.99
C GLU A 81 1.27 -8.26 31.40
N GLY A 82 0.44 -7.20 31.25
CA GLY A 82 0.84 -5.84 31.59
C GLY A 82 1.94 -5.26 30.70
N TRP A 83 2.04 -5.70 29.44
CA TRP A 83 3.07 -5.24 28.52
C TRP A 83 2.97 -3.74 28.26
N GLY A 84 4.04 -3.02 28.61
CA GLY A 84 4.16 -1.59 28.35
C GLY A 84 4.82 -1.27 27.00
N ALA A 85 5.01 0.02 26.71
CA ALA A 85 5.60 0.51 25.46
C ALA A 85 6.96 -0.10 25.15
N ARG A 86 7.80 -0.37 26.15
CA ARG A 86 9.13 -0.97 25.98
C ARG A 86 9.09 -2.36 25.33
N VAL A 87 8.02 -3.13 25.58
CA VAL A 87 7.86 -4.46 24.96
C VAL A 87 7.54 -4.33 23.47
N ILE A 88 6.78 -3.29 23.08
CA ILE A 88 6.50 -2.99 21.67
C ILE A 88 7.79 -2.61 20.94
N ASP A 89 8.66 -1.81 21.56
CA ASP A 89 9.96 -1.45 20.98
C ASP A 89 10.86 -2.68 20.82
N ARG A 90 10.88 -3.57 21.79
CA ARG A 90 11.60 -4.83 21.70
C ARG A 90 11.05 -5.72 20.60
N LEU A 91 9.72 -5.89 20.52
CA LEU A 91 9.06 -6.65 19.46
C LEU A 91 9.39 -6.08 18.07
N ALA A 92 9.38 -4.75 17.93
CA ALA A 92 9.77 -4.09 16.68
C ALA A 92 11.19 -4.45 16.26
N HIS A 93 12.14 -4.38 17.19
CA HIS A 93 13.54 -4.74 16.94
C HIS A 93 13.70 -6.21 16.51
N ASP A 94 13.07 -7.12 17.24
CA ASP A 94 13.18 -8.55 16.99
C ASP A 94 12.53 -8.94 15.64
N LEU A 95 11.38 -8.34 15.30
CA LEU A 95 10.73 -8.54 14.00
C LEU A 95 11.54 -7.95 12.83
N GLN A 96 12.12 -6.77 12.97
CA GLN A 96 13.00 -6.18 11.94
C GLN A 96 14.27 -7.01 11.73
N THR A 97 14.79 -7.61 12.79
CA THR A 97 15.96 -8.50 12.71
C THR A 97 15.61 -9.81 12.01
N ALA A 98 14.43 -10.39 12.32
CA ALA A 98 13.98 -11.65 11.73
C ALA A 98 13.51 -11.50 10.27
N PHE A 99 12.98 -10.32 9.91
CA PHE A 99 12.40 -10.02 8.60
C PHE A 99 12.95 -8.71 8.01
N PRO A 100 14.25 -8.63 7.67
CA PRO A 100 14.90 -7.39 7.24
C PRO A 100 14.33 -6.82 5.94
N GLU A 101 13.76 -7.66 5.09
CA GLU A 101 13.13 -7.25 3.83
C GLU A 101 11.74 -6.62 4.02
N MET A 102 11.10 -6.82 5.18
CA MET A 102 9.78 -6.28 5.47
C MET A 102 9.86 -4.95 6.21
N LYS A 103 9.44 -3.86 5.56
CA LYS A 103 9.49 -2.50 6.13
C LYS A 103 8.37 -2.15 7.11
N GLY A 104 7.47 -3.07 7.42
CA GLY A 104 6.25 -2.81 8.19
C GLY A 104 6.36 -2.89 9.72
N PHE A 105 7.51 -3.22 10.31
CA PHE A 105 7.63 -3.56 11.73
C PHE A 105 8.32 -2.51 12.60
N SER A 106 8.13 -1.20 12.31
CA SER A 106 8.56 -0.16 13.25
C SER A 106 7.65 -0.08 14.47
N SER A 107 8.15 0.37 15.63
CA SER A 107 7.36 0.57 16.86
C SER A 107 6.13 1.42 16.61
N ARG A 108 6.26 2.46 15.79
CA ARG A 108 5.12 3.30 15.39
C ARG A 108 4.06 2.50 14.62
N ASN A 109 4.48 1.67 13.68
CA ASN A 109 3.53 0.88 12.89
C ASN A 109 2.87 -0.23 13.73
N LEU A 110 3.59 -0.85 14.66
CA LEU A 110 3.01 -1.78 15.65
C LEU A 110 1.96 -1.08 16.53
N SER A 111 2.20 0.19 16.90
CA SER A 111 1.21 0.99 17.62
C SER A 111 -0.03 1.26 16.76
N TYR A 112 0.11 1.51 15.46
CA TYR A 112 -1.02 1.61 14.53
C TYR A 112 -1.77 0.28 14.39
N MET A 113 -1.08 -0.85 14.30
CA MET A 113 -1.70 -2.18 14.26
C MET A 113 -2.55 -2.44 15.50
N ARG A 114 -2.03 -2.08 16.67
CA ARG A 114 -2.77 -2.16 17.94
C ARG A 114 -4.03 -1.27 17.92
N SER A 115 -3.88 0.02 17.55
CA SER A 115 -5.00 0.96 17.48
C SER A 115 -6.04 0.56 16.43
N PHE A 116 -5.60 -0.07 15.33
CA PHE A 116 -6.49 -0.61 14.31
C PHE A 116 -7.32 -1.77 14.85
N ALA A 117 -6.69 -2.70 15.56
CA ALA A 117 -7.40 -3.83 16.18
C ALA A 117 -8.36 -3.39 17.30
N GLU A 118 -8.02 -2.31 18.02
CA GLU A 118 -8.87 -1.70 19.04
C GLU A 118 -10.10 -1.01 18.42
N ALA A 119 -9.91 -0.28 17.31
CA ALA A 119 -10.96 0.43 16.60
C ALA A 119 -11.91 -0.51 15.82
N TRP A 120 -11.41 -1.61 15.30
CA TRP A 120 -12.17 -2.62 14.56
C TRP A 120 -11.97 -4.01 15.18
N PRO A 121 -12.74 -4.34 16.23
CA PRO A 121 -12.60 -5.64 16.92
C PRO A 121 -13.16 -6.81 16.13
N ASP A 122 -14.02 -6.57 15.15
CA ASP A 122 -14.69 -7.58 14.34
C ASP A 122 -13.86 -7.97 13.11
N ALA A 123 -13.52 -9.26 13.00
CA ALA A 123 -12.72 -9.80 11.91
C ALA A 123 -13.43 -9.72 10.55
N GLU A 124 -14.76 -9.83 10.50
CA GLU A 124 -15.51 -9.78 9.24
C GLU A 124 -15.47 -8.36 8.66
N ILE A 125 -15.64 -7.35 9.51
CA ILE A 125 -15.52 -5.95 9.12
C ILE A 125 -14.10 -5.67 8.61
N VAL A 126 -13.08 -6.16 9.31
CA VAL A 126 -11.67 -5.99 8.92
C VAL A 126 -11.39 -6.60 7.56
N GLN A 127 -11.90 -7.79 7.25
CA GLN A 127 -11.73 -8.41 5.94
C GLN A 127 -12.35 -7.58 4.80
N GLN A 128 -13.52 -6.99 5.04
CA GLN A 128 -14.18 -6.11 4.08
C GLN A 128 -13.39 -4.82 3.84
N VAL A 129 -12.89 -4.21 4.91
CA VAL A 129 -12.07 -3.00 4.87
C VAL A 129 -10.72 -3.26 4.20
N ALA A 130 -10.05 -4.34 4.59
CA ALA A 130 -8.75 -4.74 4.06
C ALA A 130 -8.77 -5.01 2.54
N ALA A 131 -9.89 -5.49 2.01
CA ALA A 131 -10.06 -5.72 0.58
C ALA A 131 -10.16 -4.44 -0.25
N ARG A 132 -10.44 -3.28 0.38
CA ARG A 132 -10.83 -2.05 -0.32
C ARG A 132 -9.87 -0.88 -0.15
N LEU A 133 -9.19 -0.77 0.99
CA LEU A 133 -8.31 0.37 1.28
C LEU A 133 -6.89 -0.06 1.62
N PRO A 134 -5.87 0.68 1.14
CA PRO A 134 -4.48 0.48 1.53
C PRO A 134 -4.26 0.82 3.02
N TRP A 135 -3.26 0.16 3.63
CA TRP A 135 -2.92 0.34 5.04
C TRP A 135 -2.80 1.80 5.49
N PHE A 136 -2.13 2.64 4.71
CA PHE A 136 -1.93 4.04 5.08
C PHE A 136 -3.20 4.91 5.04
N HIS A 137 -4.26 4.50 4.35
CA HIS A 137 -5.58 5.15 4.48
C HIS A 137 -6.16 4.86 5.86
N LEU A 138 -6.06 3.62 6.34
CA LEU A 138 -6.52 3.23 7.68
C LEU A 138 -5.77 3.97 8.77
N CYS A 139 -4.43 4.11 8.65
CA CYS A 139 -3.65 4.96 9.56
C CYS A 139 -4.14 6.42 9.56
N THR A 140 -4.47 6.98 8.39
CA THR A 140 -4.99 8.36 8.29
C THR A 140 -6.34 8.51 9.00
N LEU A 141 -7.24 7.53 8.88
CA LEU A 141 -8.52 7.54 9.59
C LEU A 141 -8.31 7.48 11.11
N LEU A 142 -7.37 6.65 11.58
CA LEU A 142 -7.03 6.54 13.01
C LEU A 142 -6.44 7.82 13.58
N ASP A 143 -5.55 8.48 12.83
CA ASP A 143 -4.88 9.71 13.27
C ASP A 143 -5.84 10.91 13.36
N LYS A 144 -6.75 11.03 12.39
CA LYS A 144 -7.52 12.25 12.18
C LYS A 144 -8.95 12.20 12.73
N LEU A 145 -9.50 11.00 12.95
CA LEU A 145 -10.89 10.79 13.37
C LEU A 145 -10.96 10.08 14.70
N ARG A 146 -11.88 10.53 15.55
CA ARG A 146 -12.00 10.03 16.92
C ARG A 146 -13.13 9.02 17.08
N THR A 147 -14.25 9.23 16.37
CA THR A 147 -15.43 8.39 16.52
C THR A 147 -15.46 7.29 15.46
N GLN A 148 -16.15 6.20 15.78
CA GLN A 148 -16.32 5.08 14.86
C GLN A 148 -17.21 5.46 13.68
N ASP A 149 -18.23 6.28 13.90
CA ASP A 149 -19.15 6.74 12.86
C ASP A 149 -18.45 7.59 11.82
N GLU A 150 -17.59 8.54 12.25
CA GLU A 150 -16.74 9.33 11.34
C GLU A 150 -15.85 8.41 10.50
N ARG A 151 -15.15 7.46 11.15
CA ARG A 151 -14.28 6.52 10.45
C ARG A 151 -15.03 5.70 9.42
N ALA A 152 -16.21 5.19 9.79
CA ALA A 152 -17.06 4.41 8.90
C ALA A 152 -17.51 5.23 7.69
N TRP A 153 -17.95 6.47 7.89
CA TRP A 153 -18.38 7.36 6.81
C TRP A 153 -17.24 7.69 5.84
N TYR A 154 -16.09 8.16 6.37
CA TYR A 154 -14.94 8.50 5.52
C TYR A 154 -14.35 7.29 4.80
N LEU A 155 -14.37 6.12 5.43
CA LEU A 155 -13.99 4.86 4.82
C LEU A 155 -14.90 4.52 3.63
N ALA A 156 -16.22 4.56 3.84
CA ALA A 156 -17.19 4.29 2.78
C ALA A 156 -17.01 5.26 1.61
N LYS A 157 -16.85 6.56 1.87
CA LYS A 157 -16.62 7.58 0.84
C LYS A 157 -15.29 7.45 0.13
N ALA A 158 -14.23 7.07 0.84
CA ALA A 158 -12.93 6.81 0.24
C ALA A 158 -12.98 5.64 -0.75
N VAL A 159 -13.74 4.59 -0.43
CA VAL A 159 -13.97 3.44 -1.32
C VAL A 159 -14.86 3.82 -2.51
N GLU A 160 -15.98 4.50 -2.25
CA GLU A 160 -16.95 4.91 -3.27
C GLU A 160 -16.31 5.79 -4.36
N HIS A 161 -15.49 6.76 -3.94
CA HIS A 161 -14.91 7.74 -4.85
C HIS A 161 -13.44 7.45 -5.23
N GLY A 162 -12.86 6.37 -4.75
CA GLY A 162 -11.46 6.02 -5.05
C GLY A 162 -10.46 7.07 -4.53
N TRP A 163 -10.71 7.68 -3.37
CA TRP A 163 -9.84 8.75 -2.86
C TRP A 163 -8.43 8.25 -2.59
N SER A 164 -7.44 8.97 -3.10
CA SER A 164 -6.06 8.81 -2.66
C SER A 164 -5.90 9.27 -1.20
N ARG A 165 -4.79 8.90 -0.55
CA ARG A 165 -4.53 9.31 0.84
C ARG A 165 -4.53 10.84 1.00
N SER A 166 -3.99 11.58 0.05
CA SER A 166 -3.99 13.06 0.07
C SER A 166 -5.40 13.63 -0.06
N VAL A 167 -6.22 13.08 -0.95
CA VAL A 167 -7.63 13.47 -1.10
C VAL A 167 -8.42 13.14 0.17
N LEU A 168 -8.27 11.94 0.74
CA LEU A 168 -8.89 11.57 2.01
C LEU A 168 -8.52 12.55 3.13
N THR A 169 -7.23 12.88 3.25
CA THR A 169 -6.74 13.85 4.23
C THR A 169 -7.42 15.22 4.04
N MET A 170 -7.45 15.73 2.82
CA MET A 170 -8.10 17.00 2.48
C MET A 170 -9.61 16.96 2.80
N GLN A 171 -10.31 15.87 2.46
CA GLN A 171 -11.74 15.74 2.75
C GLN A 171 -12.03 15.73 4.25
N ILE A 172 -11.17 15.11 5.06
CA ILE A 172 -11.28 15.14 6.52
C ILE A 172 -11.04 16.57 7.04
N GLU A 173 -9.96 17.22 6.63
CA GLU A 173 -9.60 18.58 7.07
C GLU A 173 -10.64 19.62 6.68
N THR A 174 -11.29 19.44 5.55
CA THR A 174 -12.38 20.31 5.09
C THR A 174 -13.77 19.86 5.60
N ARG A 175 -13.82 18.90 6.53
CA ARG A 175 -15.04 18.42 7.19
C ARG A 175 -16.15 18.00 6.21
N ALA A 176 -15.81 17.13 5.25
CA ALA A 176 -16.75 16.69 4.22
C ALA A 176 -18.01 16.03 4.78
N LEU A 177 -17.94 15.33 5.91
CA LEU A 177 -19.09 14.76 6.61
C LEU A 177 -20.11 15.84 7.00
N GLU A 178 -19.65 16.91 7.66
CA GLU A 178 -20.54 18.01 8.08
C GLU A 178 -21.15 18.75 6.88
N ARG A 179 -20.36 18.93 5.81
CA ARG A 179 -20.85 19.58 4.58
C ARG A 179 -21.90 18.76 3.86
N SER A 180 -21.76 17.41 3.82
CA SER A 180 -22.73 16.54 3.19
C SER A 180 -24.07 16.54 3.95
N GLY A 181 -24.05 16.56 5.29
CA GLY A 181 -25.24 16.71 6.11
C GLY A 181 -25.98 18.04 5.88
N ARG A 182 -25.24 19.14 5.79
CA ARG A 182 -25.82 20.48 5.51
C ARG A 182 -26.39 20.59 4.09
N ALA A 183 -25.76 19.96 3.10
CA ALA A 183 -26.27 19.98 1.74
C ALA A 183 -27.64 19.28 1.62
N MET A 184 -27.85 18.18 2.35
CA MET A 184 -29.14 17.49 2.38
C MET A 184 -30.23 18.32 3.05
N THR A 185 -29.95 18.96 4.19
CA THR A 185 -30.91 19.81 4.89
C THR A 185 -31.28 21.07 4.09
N ASN A 186 -30.33 21.69 3.39
CA ASN A 186 -30.63 22.86 2.55
C ASN A 186 -31.45 22.49 1.31
N PHE A 187 -31.28 21.29 0.76
CA PHE A 187 -32.04 20.84 -0.40
C PHE A 187 -33.51 20.58 -0.01
N GLU A 188 -33.76 19.94 1.12
CA GLU A 188 -35.12 19.73 1.66
C GLU A 188 -35.79 21.06 2.00
N ALA A 189 -35.04 22.03 2.52
CA ALA A 189 -35.59 23.36 2.86
C ALA A 189 -35.82 24.26 1.64
N SER A 190 -35.19 23.97 0.49
CA SER A 190 -35.29 24.78 -0.73
C SER A 190 -36.27 24.24 -1.78
N LEU A 191 -36.83 23.03 -1.56
CA LEU A 191 -37.91 22.53 -2.41
C LEU A 191 -39.21 23.26 -2.04
N PRO A 192 -39.88 23.90 -3.01
CA PRO A 192 -41.21 24.44 -2.75
C PRO A 192 -42.16 23.30 -2.39
N PRO A 193 -43.08 23.51 -1.44
CA PRO A 193 -44.08 22.48 -1.12
C PRO A 193 -44.85 22.10 -2.39
N LEU A 194 -44.84 20.80 -2.70
CA LEU A 194 -45.65 20.27 -3.78
C LEU A 194 -47.08 20.71 -3.51
N GLN A 195 -47.56 21.65 -4.31
CA GLN A 195 -48.99 22.00 -4.33
C GLN A 195 -49.76 20.77 -4.80
N SER A 196 -50.27 20.01 -3.85
CA SER A 196 -51.29 18.99 -4.09
C SER A 196 -52.66 19.69 -4.12
N ASP A 197 -52.88 20.48 -5.15
CA ASP A 197 -54.21 20.96 -5.49
C ASP A 197 -54.54 20.50 -6.90
N LEU A 198 -55.00 19.29 -6.99
CA LEU A 198 -55.92 18.80 -8.05
C LEU A 198 -56.80 17.73 -7.41
N ALA A 199 -57.85 18.21 -6.76
CA ALA A 199 -59.09 17.46 -6.57
C ALA A 199 -60.00 17.66 -7.77
#